data_17ed921344182506c26a96c89e9a00f5
#
_entry.id   17ed921344182506c26a96c89e9a00f5
#
_cell.length_a   1.000
_cell.length_b   1.000
_cell.length_c   1.000
_cell.angle_alpha   90.00
_cell.angle_beta   90.00
_cell.angle_gamma   90.00
#
_symmetry.space_group_name_H-M   'P 1'
#
loop_
_entity.id
_entity.type
_entity.pdbx_description
1 polymer ?
#
loop_
_entity_poly.entity_id
_entity_poly.type
_entity_poly.pdbx_seq_one_letter_code
_entity_poly.pdbx_strand_id
1 'polypeptide(L)'
;SDLNKIEILRKSDLIDKQKKILPFANFNIEPYNQFAHIYRSPGPIYDLDGRSSNWWRFARAMHAANFRKGDIIQNCFSYHFTPAGLMFEEAAKILKCTVFPAGSENSDAQVEIMSDIKTTGYVGVPDFLRILLEKADEKKINLKFLKKAVLSGGPLFPNVAEYLRTKNIDFFQCYGTADLGLIAYEASQNDGMIVDEDVIIEIV
;
A
#
# COMPACT_ATOMS: atom_id res chain seq x y z
N SER A 1 -16.47 26.93 -5.96
CA SER A 1 -15.14 26.63 -5.38
C SER A 1 -14.06 27.08 -6.36
N ASP A 2 -12.88 27.46 -5.89
CA ASP A 2 -11.79 27.89 -6.77
C ASP A 2 -11.10 26.71 -7.49
N LEU A 3 -11.49 25.48 -7.16
CA LEU A 3 -10.98 24.26 -7.81
C LEU A 3 -11.22 24.27 -9.33
N ASN A 4 -12.37 24.80 -9.78
CA ASN A 4 -12.69 24.88 -11.23
C ASN A 4 -11.75 25.81 -12.01
N LYS A 5 -10.89 26.56 -11.32
CA LYS A 5 -9.88 27.45 -11.95
C LYS A 5 -8.51 26.77 -12.09
N ILE A 6 -8.33 25.61 -11.46
CA ILE A 6 -7.08 24.86 -11.50
C ILE A 6 -7.08 23.98 -12.74
N GLU A 7 -6.03 24.08 -13.54
CA GLU A 7 -5.84 23.19 -14.70
C GLU A 7 -5.68 21.73 -14.25
N ILE A 8 -6.42 20.82 -14.89
CA ILE A 8 -6.31 19.39 -14.61
C ILE A 8 -4.97 18.89 -15.11
N LEU A 9 -4.12 18.43 -14.19
CA LEU A 9 -2.88 17.73 -14.52
C LEU A 9 -3.16 16.25 -14.69
N ARG A 10 -3.05 15.74 -15.92
CA ARG A 10 -3.16 14.31 -16.19
C ARG A 10 -1.83 13.62 -15.92
N LYS A 11 -1.88 12.43 -15.33
CA LYS A 11 -0.68 11.65 -15.03
C LYS A 11 0.13 11.28 -16.27
N SER A 12 -0.52 11.09 -17.41
CA SER A 12 0.13 10.93 -18.73
C SER A 12 1.00 12.12 -19.11
N ASP A 13 0.51 13.33 -18.82
CA ASP A 13 1.20 14.58 -19.23
C ASP A 13 2.39 14.87 -18.30
N LEU A 14 2.36 14.36 -17.08
CA LEU A 14 3.42 14.53 -16.10
C LEU A 14 4.75 13.91 -16.58
N ILE A 15 4.70 12.77 -17.27
CA ILE A 15 5.88 12.13 -17.87
C ILE A 15 6.60 13.08 -18.82
N ASP A 16 5.86 13.71 -19.72
CA ASP A 16 6.46 14.60 -20.72
C ASP A 16 6.90 15.93 -20.09
N LYS A 17 6.17 16.42 -19.09
CA LYS A 17 6.59 17.61 -18.34
C LYS A 17 7.89 17.37 -17.57
N GLN A 18 8.03 16.23 -16.89
CA GLN A 18 9.26 15.86 -16.18
C GLN A 18 10.43 15.60 -17.11
N LYS A 19 10.22 15.03 -18.29
CA LYS A 19 11.29 14.90 -19.32
C LYS A 19 11.83 16.23 -19.79
N LYS A 20 10.98 17.26 -19.89
CA LYS A 20 11.39 18.59 -20.34
C LYS A 20 12.17 19.35 -19.28
N ILE A 21 11.79 19.18 -18.01
CA ILE A 21 12.43 19.86 -16.86
C ILE A 21 12.62 18.81 -15.76
N LEU A 22 13.80 18.16 -15.76
CA LEU A 22 14.14 17.12 -14.81
C LEU A 22 14.45 17.68 -13.43
N PRO A 23 14.19 16.89 -12.35
CA PRO A 23 13.43 15.65 -12.38
C PRO A 23 11.92 15.85 -12.16
N PHE A 24 11.47 17.00 -11.61
CA PHE A 24 10.11 17.18 -11.09
C PHE A 24 9.25 18.19 -11.85
N ALA A 25 9.66 18.65 -13.02
CA ALA A 25 8.94 19.65 -13.81
C ALA A 25 8.65 20.97 -13.03
N ASN A 26 9.47 21.29 -12.03
CA ASN A 26 9.25 22.40 -11.09
C ASN A 26 7.94 22.31 -10.28
N PHE A 27 7.37 21.11 -10.09
CA PHE A 27 6.19 20.92 -9.25
C PHE A 27 6.52 20.81 -7.75
N ASN A 28 7.80 20.67 -7.39
CA ASN A 28 8.25 20.70 -6.02
C ASN A 28 8.23 22.13 -5.47
N ILE A 29 7.58 22.32 -4.32
CA ILE A 29 7.48 23.64 -3.64
C ILE A 29 8.76 24.04 -2.92
N GLU A 30 9.62 23.05 -2.61
CA GLU A 30 10.92 23.22 -1.97
C GLU A 30 12.00 22.47 -2.75
N PRO A 31 13.30 22.80 -2.56
CA PRO A 31 14.37 22.01 -3.14
C PRO A 31 14.25 20.53 -2.78
N TYR A 32 14.39 19.63 -3.76
CA TYR A 32 14.12 18.20 -3.55
C TYR A 32 15.07 17.53 -2.54
N ASN A 33 16.21 18.12 -2.22
CA ASN A 33 17.12 17.65 -1.16
C ASN A 33 16.58 17.92 0.27
N GLN A 34 15.47 18.62 0.42
CA GLN A 34 14.77 18.82 1.69
C GLN A 34 13.74 17.71 1.98
N PHE A 35 13.38 16.93 0.99
CA PHE A 35 12.47 15.79 1.14
C PHE A 35 13.16 14.57 1.76
N ALA A 36 12.38 13.57 2.19
CA ALA A 36 12.94 12.38 2.83
C ALA A 36 13.49 11.40 1.80
N HIS A 37 12.74 11.15 0.73
CA HIS A 37 13.12 10.23 -0.34
C HIS A 37 12.73 10.77 -1.72
N ILE A 38 13.39 10.22 -2.73
CA ILE A 38 13.06 10.39 -4.14
C ILE A 38 12.70 9.01 -4.68
N TYR A 39 11.56 8.90 -5.33
CA TYR A 39 11.09 7.68 -5.97
C TYR A 39 11.02 7.83 -7.48
N ARG A 40 10.98 6.71 -8.17
CA ARG A 40 10.74 6.67 -9.61
C ARG A 40 9.85 5.49 -9.96
N SER A 41 8.59 5.77 -10.21
CA SER A 41 7.62 4.75 -10.63
C SER A 41 7.91 4.24 -12.06
N PRO A 42 7.36 3.06 -12.44
CA PRO A 42 7.60 2.51 -13.78
C PRO A 42 7.14 3.38 -14.95
N GLY A 43 6.43 4.49 -14.72
CA GLY A 43 5.85 5.38 -15.71
C GLY A 43 6.73 6.09 -16.74
N PRO A 44 7.97 6.52 -16.65
CA PRO A 44 8.73 6.83 -15.45
C PRO A 44 8.37 8.22 -14.88
N ILE A 45 7.86 8.22 -13.68
CA ILE A 45 7.49 9.44 -12.95
C ILE A 45 8.31 9.51 -11.67
N TYR A 46 8.89 10.68 -11.41
CA TYR A 46 9.56 10.97 -10.14
C TYR A 46 8.56 11.52 -9.13
N ASP A 47 8.57 10.95 -7.94
CA ASP A 47 7.75 11.33 -6.79
C ASP A 47 8.63 11.64 -5.59
N LEU A 48 8.11 12.45 -4.67
CA LEU A 48 8.78 12.86 -3.44
C LEU A 48 7.92 12.51 -2.23
N ASP A 49 8.56 12.28 -1.09
CA ASP A 49 7.86 12.28 0.20
C ASP A 49 8.45 13.26 1.19
N GLY A 50 7.61 13.77 2.06
CA GLY A 50 8.01 14.65 3.14
C GLY A 50 8.51 13.90 4.37
N ARG A 51 8.93 14.67 5.38
CA ARG A 51 9.46 14.15 6.66
C ARG A 51 8.41 14.06 7.77
N SER A 52 7.18 14.50 7.51
CA SER A 52 6.12 14.42 8.49
C SER A 52 5.65 12.97 8.67
N SER A 53 5.31 12.60 9.90
CA SER A 53 4.74 11.28 10.16
C SER A 53 3.40 11.09 9.46
N ASN A 54 3.14 9.88 8.99
CA ASN A 54 1.93 9.52 8.23
C ASN A 54 1.74 10.33 6.94
N TRP A 55 2.83 10.67 6.27
CA TRP A 55 2.82 11.45 5.04
C TRP A 55 1.79 10.96 4.04
N TRP A 56 1.71 9.66 3.83
CA TRP A 56 0.77 9.02 2.90
C TRP A 56 -0.56 8.59 3.52
N ARG A 57 -0.77 8.77 4.84
CA ARG A 57 -2.03 8.54 5.57
C ARG A 57 -2.54 7.09 5.65
N PHE A 58 -1.77 6.10 5.20
CA PHE A 58 -2.16 4.68 5.20
C PHE A 58 -2.44 4.10 6.60
N ALA A 59 -2.03 4.78 7.68
CA ALA A 59 -2.36 4.34 9.03
C ALA A 59 -3.88 4.26 9.28
N ARG A 60 -4.69 5.09 8.61
CA ARG A 60 -6.17 5.02 8.69
C ARG A 60 -6.70 3.71 8.12
N ALA A 61 -6.28 3.35 6.91
CA ALA A 61 -6.69 2.09 6.26
C ALA A 61 -6.28 0.86 7.09
N MET A 62 -5.06 0.83 7.61
CA MET A 62 -4.59 -0.25 8.45
C MET A 62 -5.34 -0.31 9.79
N HIS A 63 -5.64 0.85 10.40
CA HIS A 63 -6.44 0.90 11.62
C HIS A 63 -7.87 0.40 11.39
N ALA A 64 -8.50 0.78 10.28
CA ALA A 64 -9.83 0.28 9.89
C ALA A 64 -9.83 -1.23 9.68
N ALA A 65 -8.76 -1.78 9.10
CA ALA A 65 -8.54 -3.22 8.95
C ALA A 65 -8.09 -3.91 10.26
N ASN A 66 -8.29 -3.26 11.40
CA ASN A 66 -8.03 -3.80 12.73
C ASN A 66 -6.56 -4.14 13.04
N PHE A 67 -5.60 -3.47 12.39
CA PHE A 67 -4.20 -3.55 12.82
C PHE A 67 -3.97 -2.76 14.10
N ARG A 68 -3.28 -3.36 15.07
CA ARG A 68 -3.06 -2.79 16.41
C ARG A 68 -1.65 -3.11 16.90
N LYS A 69 -1.25 -2.43 17.96
CA LYS A 69 0.00 -2.71 18.67
C LYS A 69 0.16 -4.19 18.97
N GLY A 70 1.29 -4.75 18.60
CA GLY A 70 1.63 -6.16 18.80
C GLY A 70 1.36 -7.05 17.59
N ASP A 71 0.73 -6.52 16.53
CA ASP A 71 0.66 -7.24 15.25
C ASP A 71 2.04 -7.36 14.61
N ILE A 72 2.28 -8.50 13.97
CA ILE A 72 3.45 -8.78 13.13
C ILE A 72 2.99 -8.83 11.68
N ILE A 73 3.49 -7.92 10.88
CA ILE A 73 3.02 -7.67 9.52
C ILE A 73 4.03 -8.17 8.50
N GLN A 74 3.59 -9.00 7.58
CA GLN A 74 4.29 -9.31 6.35
C GLN A 74 3.99 -8.21 5.33
N ASN A 75 4.95 -7.31 5.08
CA ASN A 75 4.81 -6.27 4.08
C ASN A 75 5.39 -6.74 2.75
N CYS A 76 4.50 -7.08 1.82
CA CYS A 76 4.84 -7.62 0.50
C CYS A 76 4.83 -6.57 -0.62
N PHE A 77 4.78 -5.29 -0.30
CA PHE A 77 5.03 -4.23 -1.28
C PHE A 77 6.53 -4.05 -1.53
N SER A 78 6.87 -3.61 -2.74
CA SER A 78 8.26 -3.32 -3.10
C SER A 78 8.83 -2.16 -2.27
N TYR A 79 10.08 -2.33 -1.85
CA TYR A 79 10.91 -1.29 -1.24
C TYR A 79 11.89 -0.65 -2.23
N HIS A 80 11.82 -1.06 -3.50
CA HIS A 80 12.72 -0.61 -4.55
C HIS A 80 12.04 0.36 -5.48
N PHE A 81 12.65 1.51 -5.73
CA PHE A 81 12.22 2.57 -6.64
C PHE A 81 10.88 3.23 -6.31
N THR A 82 9.89 2.51 -5.80
CA THR A 82 8.54 2.98 -5.52
C THR A 82 8.29 3.09 -4.01
N PRO A 83 7.37 3.97 -3.56
CA PRO A 83 7.18 4.22 -2.14
C PRO A 83 6.32 3.17 -1.42
N ALA A 84 5.66 2.23 -2.13
CA ALA A 84 4.60 1.41 -1.57
C ALA A 84 5.00 0.63 -0.29
N GLY A 85 6.20 0.03 -0.26
CA GLY A 85 6.71 -0.65 0.94
C GLY A 85 6.86 0.29 2.13
N LEU A 86 7.41 1.48 1.89
CA LEU A 86 7.62 2.50 2.93
C LEU A 86 6.31 3.12 3.41
N MET A 87 5.31 3.30 2.53
CA MET A 87 3.97 3.78 2.89
C MET A 87 3.33 2.93 3.97
N PHE A 88 3.32 1.61 3.78
CA PHE A 88 2.74 0.67 4.74
C PHE A 88 3.64 0.44 5.97
N GLU A 89 4.96 0.54 5.80
CA GLU A 89 5.88 0.46 6.94
C GLU A 89 5.70 1.65 7.89
N GLU A 90 5.60 2.86 7.36
CA GLU A 90 5.33 4.06 8.16
C GLU A 90 3.99 3.94 8.91
N ALA A 91 2.93 3.52 8.21
CA ALA A 91 1.64 3.29 8.81
C ALA A 91 1.68 2.25 9.94
N ALA A 92 2.41 1.15 9.74
CA ALA A 92 2.60 0.13 10.75
C ALA A 92 3.36 0.64 11.99
N LYS A 93 4.40 1.46 11.79
CA LYS A 93 5.14 2.12 12.89
C LYS A 93 4.23 3.00 13.74
N ILE A 94 3.36 3.79 13.11
CA ILE A 94 2.37 4.63 13.81
C ILE A 94 1.44 3.78 14.68
N LEU A 95 0.98 2.63 14.18
CA LEU A 95 0.13 1.69 14.89
C LEU A 95 0.89 0.82 15.90
N LYS A 96 2.21 0.99 16.00
CA LYS A 96 3.11 0.22 16.89
C LYS A 96 3.10 -1.28 16.56
N CYS A 97 2.97 -1.61 15.28
CA CYS A 97 3.12 -2.96 14.75
C CYS A 97 4.60 -3.25 14.46
N THR A 98 4.95 -4.53 14.39
CA THR A 98 6.26 -4.98 13.92
C THR A 98 6.14 -5.36 12.45
N VAL A 99 7.10 -4.94 11.61
CA VAL A 99 7.08 -5.19 10.17
C VAL A 99 8.22 -6.11 9.78
N PHE A 100 7.90 -7.15 9.01
CA PHE A 100 8.86 -7.89 8.20
C PHE A 100 8.81 -7.32 6.77
N PRO A 101 9.87 -6.64 6.29
CA PRO A 101 9.91 -5.99 4.99
C PRO A 101 10.21 -7.03 3.89
N ALA A 102 9.23 -7.82 3.52
CA ALA A 102 9.38 -9.00 2.67
C ALA A 102 9.55 -8.68 1.19
N GLY A 103 8.89 -7.61 0.71
CA GLY A 103 8.84 -7.32 -0.72
C GLY A 103 8.01 -8.34 -1.50
N SER A 104 8.14 -8.33 -2.82
CA SER A 104 7.32 -9.14 -3.74
C SER A 104 8.02 -10.40 -4.29
N GLU A 105 9.18 -10.74 -3.76
CA GLU A 105 10.02 -11.84 -4.27
C GLU A 105 10.14 -12.98 -3.24
N ASN A 106 10.77 -14.11 -3.64
CA ASN A 106 11.11 -15.21 -2.74
C ASN A 106 9.95 -15.81 -1.94
N SER A 107 8.80 -16.05 -2.59
CA SER A 107 7.57 -16.53 -1.95
C SER A 107 7.77 -17.80 -1.11
N ASP A 108 8.72 -18.69 -1.47
CA ASP A 108 9.03 -19.89 -0.70
C ASP A 108 9.62 -19.57 0.68
N ALA A 109 10.63 -18.71 0.72
CA ALA A 109 11.23 -18.26 1.98
C ALA A 109 10.23 -17.44 2.81
N GLN A 110 9.40 -16.63 2.14
CA GLN A 110 8.39 -15.82 2.83
C GLN A 110 7.40 -16.67 3.62
N VAL A 111 6.91 -17.77 3.06
CA VAL A 111 5.98 -18.67 3.75
C VAL A 111 6.60 -19.30 5.00
N GLU A 112 7.86 -19.72 4.93
CA GLU A 112 8.61 -20.25 6.07
C GLU A 112 8.77 -19.19 7.18
N ILE A 113 9.20 -17.98 6.81
CA ILE A 113 9.35 -16.86 7.73
C ILE A 113 7.99 -16.48 8.37
N MET A 114 6.89 -16.42 7.61
CA MET A 114 5.56 -16.14 8.14
C MET A 114 5.16 -17.12 9.25
N SER A 115 5.52 -18.39 9.11
CA SER A 115 5.29 -19.41 10.13
C SER A 115 6.17 -19.20 11.36
N ASP A 116 7.47 -18.98 11.14
CA ASP A 116 8.47 -18.85 12.20
C ASP A 116 8.20 -17.67 13.13
N ILE A 117 7.92 -16.49 12.54
CA ILE A 117 7.62 -15.26 13.28
C ILE A 117 6.15 -15.13 13.69
N LYS A 118 5.30 -16.10 13.32
CA LYS A 118 3.86 -16.09 13.60
C LYS A 118 3.16 -14.83 13.10
N THR A 119 3.37 -14.52 11.82
CA THR A 119 2.77 -13.35 11.16
C THR A 119 1.26 -13.27 11.42
N THR A 120 0.78 -12.12 11.89
CA THR A 120 -0.64 -11.89 12.21
C THR A 120 -1.39 -11.17 11.12
N GLY A 121 -0.69 -10.39 10.29
CA GLY A 121 -1.28 -9.58 9.25
C GLY A 121 -0.41 -9.49 7.99
N TYR A 122 -1.09 -9.19 6.88
CA TYR A 122 -0.48 -9.05 5.56
C TYR A 122 -0.81 -7.66 4.98
N VAL A 123 0.14 -7.06 4.28
CA VAL A 123 -0.11 -5.91 3.40
C VAL A 123 0.56 -6.17 2.04
N GLY A 124 -0.18 -6.00 0.95
CA GLY A 124 0.30 -6.31 -0.39
C GLY A 124 -0.82 -6.42 -1.42
N VAL A 125 -0.46 -6.95 -2.60
CA VAL A 125 -1.45 -7.20 -3.65
C VAL A 125 -2.24 -8.49 -3.39
N PRO A 126 -3.54 -8.55 -3.79
CA PRO A 126 -4.39 -9.71 -3.52
C PRO A 126 -3.84 -11.03 -4.05
N ASP A 127 -3.39 -11.05 -5.30
CA ASP A 127 -2.89 -12.27 -5.94
C ASP A 127 -1.62 -12.82 -5.28
N PHE A 128 -0.75 -11.95 -4.75
CA PHE A 128 0.45 -12.43 -4.09
C PHE A 128 0.13 -13.07 -2.73
N LEU A 129 -0.86 -12.56 -1.99
CA LEU A 129 -1.36 -13.24 -0.79
C LEU A 129 -1.89 -14.63 -1.12
N ARG A 130 -2.66 -14.76 -2.20
CA ARG A 130 -3.14 -16.07 -2.67
C ARG A 130 -1.98 -17.02 -2.94
N ILE A 131 -0.96 -16.58 -3.68
CA ILE A 131 0.24 -17.39 -3.98
C ILE A 131 0.93 -17.86 -2.70
N LEU A 132 1.08 -17.00 -1.69
CA LEU A 132 1.70 -17.38 -0.41
C LEU A 132 0.87 -18.45 0.31
N LEU A 133 -0.45 -18.31 0.32
CA LEU A 133 -1.35 -19.29 0.96
C LEU A 133 -1.36 -20.63 0.24
N GLU A 134 -1.39 -20.63 -1.09
CA GLU A 134 -1.29 -21.85 -1.91
C GLU A 134 0.04 -22.58 -1.65
N LYS A 135 1.16 -21.85 -1.62
CA LYS A 135 2.47 -22.41 -1.27
C LYS A 135 2.54 -22.96 0.16
N ALA A 136 1.88 -22.30 1.10
CA ALA A 136 1.80 -22.78 2.47
C ALA A 136 1.05 -24.13 2.53
N ASP A 137 -0.03 -24.28 1.77
CA ASP A 137 -0.79 -25.53 1.66
C ASP A 137 0.08 -26.64 1.03
N GLU A 138 0.76 -26.37 -0.09
CA GLU A 138 1.66 -27.30 -0.76
C GLU A 138 2.77 -27.83 0.15
N LYS A 139 3.40 -26.91 0.90
CA LYS A 139 4.46 -27.22 1.86
C LYS A 139 3.95 -27.76 3.20
N LYS A 140 2.63 -27.79 3.41
CA LYS A 140 1.99 -28.14 4.70
C LYS A 140 2.44 -27.25 5.86
N ILE A 141 2.72 -25.99 5.58
CA ILE A 141 3.08 -24.97 6.56
C ILE A 141 1.81 -24.30 7.08
N ASN A 142 1.66 -24.27 8.40
CA ASN A 142 0.47 -23.72 9.03
C ASN A 142 0.62 -22.23 9.30
N LEU A 143 -0.18 -21.39 8.63
CA LEU A 143 -0.24 -19.95 8.82
C LEU A 143 -1.43 -19.51 9.69
N LYS A 144 -1.82 -20.30 10.69
CA LYS A 144 -3.00 -20.06 11.55
C LYS A 144 -3.02 -18.71 12.28
N PHE A 145 -1.87 -18.05 12.40
CA PHE A 145 -1.75 -16.74 13.05
C PHE A 145 -2.12 -15.60 12.11
N LEU A 146 -2.06 -15.82 10.79
CA LEU A 146 -2.48 -14.82 9.79
C LEU A 146 -4.00 -14.67 9.84
N LYS A 147 -4.48 -13.50 10.26
CA LYS A 147 -5.91 -13.25 10.49
C LYS A 147 -6.45 -12.06 9.73
N LYS A 148 -5.60 -11.17 9.28
CA LYS A 148 -6.03 -9.92 8.65
C LYS A 148 -5.13 -9.53 7.49
N ALA A 149 -5.69 -8.79 6.52
CA ALA A 149 -4.94 -8.25 5.40
C ALA A 149 -5.45 -6.86 4.98
N VAL A 150 -4.54 -5.99 4.55
CA VAL A 150 -4.88 -4.83 3.72
C VAL A 150 -4.35 -5.08 2.32
N LEU A 151 -5.27 -5.01 1.37
CA LEU A 151 -5.04 -5.31 -0.03
C LEU A 151 -5.08 -4.02 -0.86
N SER A 152 -4.05 -3.79 -1.67
CA SER A 152 -3.95 -2.63 -2.56
C SER A 152 -3.05 -2.92 -3.76
N GLY A 153 -2.95 -1.97 -4.69
CA GLY A 153 -2.05 -2.08 -5.84
C GLY A 153 -2.49 -3.04 -6.95
N GLY A 154 -3.64 -3.68 -6.79
CA GLY A 154 -4.24 -4.56 -7.79
C GLY A 154 -5.72 -4.82 -7.49
N PRO A 155 -6.50 -5.30 -8.48
CA PRO A 155 -7.90 -5.62 -8.28
C PRO A 155 -8.05 -6.86 -7.40
N LEU A 156 -9.05 -6.83 -6.52
CA LEU A 156 -9.47 -8.02 -5.79
C LEU A 156 -10.57 -8.74 -6.60
N PHE A 157 -10.21 -9.80 -7.28
CA PHE A 157 -11.17 -10.62 -8.04
C PHE A 157 -12.04 -11.48 -7.11
N PRO A 158 -13.33 -11.76 -7.47
CA PRO A 158 -14.26 -12.51 -6.62
C PRO A 158 -13.73 -13.87 -6.16
N ASN A 159 -13.07 -14.60 -7.05
CA ASN A 159 -12.48 -15.91 -6.74
C ASN A 159 -11.36 -15.83 -5.71
N VAL A 160 -10.55 -14.75 -5.73
CA VAL A 160 -9.51 -14.53 -4.72
C VAL A 160 -10.15 -14.17 -3.39
N ALA A 161 -11.14 -13.28 -3.39
CA ALA A 161 -11.87 -12.91 -2.17
C ALA A 161 -12.53 -14.13 -1.51
N GLU A 162 -13.18 -15.02 -2.30
CA GLU A 162 -13.77 -16.25 -1.80
C GLU A 162 -12.70 -17.17 -1.19
N TYR A 163 -11.57 -17.36 -1.89
CA TYR A 163 -10.47 -18.16 -1.38
C TYR A 163 -9.94 -17.64 -0.03
N LEU A 164 -9.74 -16.32 0.10
CA LEU A 164 -9.29 -15.72 1.37
C LEU A 164 -10.30 -15.94 2.51
N ARG A 165 -11.60 -15.90 2.23
CA ARG A 165 -12.65 -16.25 3.22
C ARG A 165 -12.53 -17.69 3.70
N THR A 166 -12.22 -18.65 2.81
CA THR A 166 -12.01 -20.06 3.21
C THR A 166 -10.83 -20.23 4.16
N LYS A 167 -9.87 -19.28 4.12
CA LYS A 167 -8.70 -19.26 5.01
C LYS A 167 -8.96 -18.53 6.35
N ASN A 168 -10.17 -18.02 6.57
CA ASN A 168 -10.55 -17.22 7.75
C ASN A 168 -9.64 -16.01 7.95
N ILE A 169 -9.36 -15.28 6.86
CA ILE A 169 -8.61 -14.03 6.84
C ILE A 169 -9.60 -12.89 6.61
N ASP A 170 -9.66 -11.95 7.54
CA ASP A 170 -10.37 -10.69 7.36
C ASP A 170 -9.53 -9.78 6.47
N PHE A 171 -10.08 -9.36 5.34
CA PHE A 171 -9.35 -8.49 4.41
C PHE A 171 -10.15 -7.24 4.09
N PHE A 172 -9.42 -6.15 3.89
CA PHE A 172 -9.93 -4.84 3.54
C PHE A 172 -9.11 -4.28 2.39
N GLN A 173 -9.77 -3.59 1.48
CA GLN A 173 -9.10 -2.95 0.37
C GLN A 173 -8.82 -1.47 0.69
N CYS A 174 -7.76 -0.94 0.09
CA CYS A 174 -7.55 0.50 0.01
C CYS A 174 -7.04 0.90 -1.36
N TYR A 175 -7.34 2.13 -1.72
CA TYR A 175 -6.90 2.75 -2.96
C TYR A 175 -6.00 3.95 -2.65
N GLY A 176 -4.86 3.99 -3.32
CA GLY A 176 -3.89 5.07 -3.18
C GLY A 176 -2.91 5.11 -4.33
N THR A 177 -2.18 6.23 -4.43
CA THR A 177 -1.16 6.45 -5.46
C THR A 177 0.13 6.98 -4.83
N ALA A 178 1.24 6.91 -5.57
CA ALA A 178 2.54 7.38 -5.09
C ALA A 178 2.56 8.90 -4.84
N ASP A 179 1.81 9.64 -5.63
CA ASP A 179 1.74 11.10 -5.62
C ASP A 179 0.77 11.64 -4.57
N LEU A 180 -0.35 10.95 -4.29
CA LEU A 180 -1.37 11.41 -3.34
C LEU A 180 -1.38 10.65 -2.02
N GLY A 181 -0.80 9.46 -1.96
CA GLY A 181 -0.95 8.56 -0.83
C GLY A 181 -2.33 7.89 -0.80
N LEU A 182 -2.89 7.70 0.40
CA LEU A 182 -4.22 7.12 0.57
C LEU A 182 -5.30 8.03 -0.01
N ILE A 183 -6.18 7.45 -0.83
CA ILE A 183 -7.33 8.12 -1.42
C ILE A 183 -8.62 7.62 -0.79
N ALA A 184 -8.76 6.30 -0.66
CA ALA A 184 -9.94 5.69 -0.06
C ALA A 184 -9.62 4.32 0.54
N TYR A 185 -10.43 3.86 1.50
CA TYR A 185 -10.24 2.59 2.18
C TYR A 185 -11.58 1.99 2.66
N GLU A 186 -11.65 0.67 2.75
CA GLU A 186 -12.77 -0.04 3.36
C GLU A 186 -12.68 0.04 4.89
N ALA A 187 -13.81 0.31 5.55
CA ALA A 187 -13.97 0.21 7.00
C ALA A 187 -14.89 -0.95 7.40
N SER A 188 -15.70 -1.44 6.46
CA SER A 188 -16.48 -2.67 6.56
C SER A 188 -16.39 -3.43 5.23
N GLN A 189 -16.48 -4.76 5.30
CA GLN A 189 -16.38 -5.59 4.09
C GLN A 189 -17.61 -5.38 3.19
N ASN A 190 -17.37 -5.14 1.89
CA ASN A 190 -18.39 -5.00 0.84
C ASN A 190 -19.33 -3.78 0.97
N ASP A 191 -18.96 -2.76 1.71
CA ASP A 191 -19.78 -1.55 1.92
C ASP A 191 -19.20 -0.30 1.21
N GLY A 192 -18.34 -0.54 0.22
CA GLY A 192 -17.63 0.51 -0.49
C GLY A 192 -16.44 1.05 0.29
N MET A 193 -15.85 2.14 -0.22
CA MET A 193 -14.67 2.77 0.39
C MET A 193 -15.02 4.16 0.93
N ILE A 194 -14.49 4.47 2.09
CA ILE A 194 -14.50 5.82 2.68
C ILE A 194 -13.39 6.62 2.01
N VAL A 195 -13.72 7.80 1.50
CA VAL A 195 -12.72 8.74 0.99
C VAL A 195 -11.93 9.33 2.14
N ASP A 196 -10.61 9.43 1.96
CA ASP A 196 -9.73 10.04 2.96
C ASP A 196 -10.09 11.54 3.12
N GLU A 197 -10.08 12.03 4.36
CA GLU A 197 -10.54 13.40 4.71
C GLU A 197 -9.69 14.51 4.09
N ASP A 198 -8.44 14.20 3.74
CA ASP A 198 -7.50 15.14 3.15
C ASP A 198 -7.51 15.09 1.61
N VAL A 199 -8.49 14.38 1.00
CA VAL A 199 -8.63 14.24 -0.45
C VAL A 199 -9.99 14.70 -0.90
N ILE A 200 -10.04 15.49 -1.98
CA ILE A 200 -11.27 15.89 -2.67
C ILE A 200 -11.35 15.06 -3.95
N ILE A 201 -12.48 14.34 -4.12
CA ILE A 201 -12.76 13.57 -5.33
C ILE A 201 -13.87 14.26 -6.11
N GLU A 202 -13.61 14.54 -7.38
CA GLU A 202 -14.59 15.03 -8.34
C GLU A 202 -14.71 14.04 -9.49
N ILE A 203 -15.96 13.71 -9.88
CA ILE A 203 -16.24 12.88 -11.07
C ILE A 203 -16.58 13.86 -12.20
N VAL A 204 -15.74 13.88 -13.25
CA VAL A 204 -15.84 14.79 -14.38
C VAL A 204 -16.05 14.02 -15.69
#